data_cf585a31170642e0642a96115aea0a5f
#
_entry.id   cf585a31170642e0642a96115aea0a5f
#
_cell.length_a   1.000
_cell.length_b   1.000
_cell.length_c   1.000
_cell.angle_alpha   90.00
_cell.angle_beta   90.00
_cell.angle_gamma   90.00
#
_symmetry.space_group_name_H-M   'P 1'
#
loop_
_entity.id
_entity.type
_entity.pdbx_description
1 polymer ?
#
loop_
_entity_poly.entity_id
_entity_poly.type
_entity_poly.pdbx_seq_one_letter_code
_entity_poly.pdbx_strand_id
1 'polypeptide(L)'
;MSWKSHIVRKSLTNIEPYKPGKPVSEVQRVRAVATPSLWQMAHEGHRAAAGELVQRFGLPFAAVMLMVFALPLAEAEPRTVRGVTLFVALLVFFAYVNLLSLAQAYVVRGRTSFAVGFWAPHLLFFALLVLVYLWRMRRTR
;
A
#
# COMPACT_ATOMS: atom_id res chain seq x y z
N MET A 1 34.09 -46.66 -2.41
CA MET A 1 33.93 -45.19 -2.18
C MET A 1 32.77 -44.74 -3.01
N SER A 2 31.68 -44.38 -2.39
CA SER A 2 30.37 -44.13 -3.04
C SER A 2 30.41 -42.81 -3.81
N TRP A 3 30.04 -42.81 -5.08
CA TRP A 3 29.93 -41.61 -5.93
C TRP A 3 29.01 -40.53 -5.33
N LYS A 4 28.07 -40.90 -4.45
CA LYS A 4 27.25 -39.96 -3.65
C LYS A 4 28.08 -39.00 -2.80
N SER A 5 29.24 -39.47 -2.26
CA SER A 5 30.13 -38.63 -1.45
C SER A 5 30.84 -37.58 -2.29
N HIS A 6 31.05 -37.86 -3.56
CA HIS A 6 31.70 -36.93 -4.51
C HIS A 6 30.74 -35.77 -4.91
N ILE A 7 29.46 -36.09 -5.12
CA ILE A 7 28.45 -35.08 -5.48
C ILE A 7 28.19 -34.15 -4.30
N VAL A 8 28.03 -34.69 -3.10
CA VAL A 8 27.82 -33.89 -1.89
C VAL A 8 29.02 -32.98 -1.62
N ARG A 9 30.23 -33.48 -1.79
CA ARG A 9 31.46 -32.67 -1.60
C ARG A 9 31.58 -31.57 -2.65
N LYS A 10 31.22 -31.81 -3.91
CA LYS A 10 31.25 -30.84 -4.99
C LYS A 10 30.19 -29.75 -4.83
N SER A 11 29.00 -30.09 -4.28
CA SER A 11 27.99 -29.07 -3.99
C SER A 11 28.32 -28.21 -2.78
N LEU A 12 29.07 -28.75 -1.80
CA LEU A 12 29.52 -27.98 -0.63
C LEU A 12 30.70 -27.04 -0.94
N THR A 13 31.56 -27.39 -1.90
CA THR A 13 32.69 -26.52 -2.31
C THR A 13 32.26 -25.38 -3.25
N ASN A 14 31.05 -25.46 -3.84
CA ASN A 14 30.53 -24.44 -4.72
C ASN A 14 29.53 -23.49 -4.03
N ILE A 15 29.45 -23.55 -2.69
CA ILE A 15 28.77 -22.52 -1.91
C ILE A 15 29.72 -21.31 -1.90
N GLU A 16 29.53 -20.39 -2.83
CA GLU A 16 30.18 -19.08 -2.71
C GLU A 16 29.88 -18.53 -1.32
N PRO A 17 30.91 -18.04 -0.60
CA PRO A 17 30.67 -17.43 0.70
C PRO A 17 29.64 -16.33 0.49
N TYR A 18 28.53 -16.42 1.23
CA TYR A 18 27.46 -15.41 1.21
C TYR A 18 28.08 -14.02 1.35
N LYS A 19 28.15 -13.30 0.25
CA LYS A 19 28.50 -11.88 0.27
C LYS A 19 27.31 -11.20 0.90
N PRO A 20 27.41 -10.62 2.12
CA PRO A 20 26.31 -9.85 2.69
C PRO A 20 25.97 -8.78 1.66
N GLY A 21 24.78 -8.91 1.04
CA GLY A 21 24.24 -7.92 0.14
C GLY A 21 24.20 -6.57 0.87
N LYS A 22 24.04 -5.47 0.12
CA LYS A 22 23.83 -4.14 0.70
C LYS A 22 22.88 -4.24 1.89
N PRO A 23 23.16 -3.60 3.04
CA PRO A 23 22.34 -3.70 4.22
C PRO A 23 20.88 -3.41 3.85
N VAL A 24 20.03 -4.40 4.04
CA VAL A 24 18.59 -4.29 3.73
C VAL A 24 18.08 -3.15 4.58
N SER A 25 17.45 -2.15 3.97
CA SER A 25 16.88 -1.02 4.70
C SER A 25 15.91 -1.52 5.77
N GLU A 26 15.81 -0.83 6.90
CA GLU A 26 14.92 -1.21 8.00
C GLU A 26 13.48 -1.42 7.48
N VAL A 27 13.03 -0.57 6.57
CA VAL A 27 11.72 -0.68 5.89
C VAL A 27 11.56 -2.01 5.14
N GLN A 28 12.61 -2.49 4.47
CA GLN A 28 12.56 -3.78 3.77
C GLN A 28 12.51 -4.97 4.72
N ARG A 29 13.22 -4.91 5.86
CA ARG A 29 13.16 -5.97 6.87
C ARG A 29 11.76 -6.07 7.48
N VAL A 30 11.15 -4.94 7.79
CA VAL A 30 9.82 -4.87 8.40
C VAL A 30 8.73 -5.43 7.48
N ARG A 31 8.89 -5.33 6.16
CA ARG A 31 7.95 -5.94 5.19
C ARG A 31 7.85 -7.47 5.27
N ALA A 32 8.89 -8.14 5.74
CA ALA A 32 8.89 -9.60 5.91
C ALA A 32 8.29 -10.06 7.27
N VAL A 33 7.99 -9.14 8.18
CA VAL A 33 7.50 -9.44 9.52
C VAL A 33 5.98 -9.68 9.50
N ALA A 34 5.51 -10.63 10.31
CA ALA A 34 4.08 -10.92 10.46
C ALA A 34 3.34 -9.73 11.10
N THR A 35 2.08 -9.50 10.71
CA THR A 35 1.29 -8.35 11.16
C THR A 35 1.15 -8.22 12.68
N PRO A 36 0.95 -9.30 13.46
CA PRO A 36 0.90 -9.19 14.93
C PRO A 36 2.20 -8.68 15.55
N SER A 37 3.35 -9.15 15.03
CA SER A 37 4.67 -8.70 15.50
C SER A 37 4.94 -7.26 15.10
N LEU A 38 4.47 -6.82 13.93
CA LEU A 38 4.52 -5.42 13.51
C LEU A 38 3.73 -4.51 14.43
N TRP A 39 2.58 -4.98 14.92
CA TRP A 39 1.74 -4.24 15.85
C TRP A 39 2.48 -4.00 17.18
N GLN A 40 3.12 -5.05 17.72
CA GLN A 40 3.95 -4.93 18.91
C GLN A 40 5.11 -3.95 18.71
N MET A 41 5.87 -4.10 17.62
CA MET A 41 6.98 -3.21 17.28
C MET A 41 6.53 -1.75 17.13
N ALA A 42 5.36 -1.50 16.55
CA ALA A 42 4.81 -0.15 16.43
C ALA A 42 4.46 0.46 17.78
N HIS A 43 3.97 -0.35 18.75
CA HIS A 43 3.72 0.09 20.14
C HIS A 43 5.02 0.37 20.90
N GLU A 44 6.09 -0.35 20.60
CA GLU A 44 7.43 -0.11 21.15
C GLU A 44 8.12 1.12 20.54
N GLY A 45 7.47 1.81 19.59
CA GLY A 45 7.97 3.05 19.00
C GLY A 45 8.75 2.86 17.68
N HIS A 46 8.77 1.67 17.11
CA HIS A 46 9.40 1.43 15.80
C HIS A 46 8.58 2.05 14.66
N ARG A 47 8.99 3.22 14.20
CA ARG A 47 8.31 4.01 13.16
C ARG A 47 8.18 3.29 11.82
N ALA A 48 9.18 2.47 11.47
CA ALA A 48 9.13 1.66 10.25
C ALA A 48 7.99 0.63 10.30
N ALA A 49 7.76 0.01 11.46
CA ALA A 49 6.65 -0.92 11.68
C ALA A 49 5.30 -0.21 11.61
N ALA A 50 5.18 0.96 12.22
CA ALA A 50 3.98 1.79 12.15
C ALA A 50 3.65 2.20 10.69
N GLY A 51 4.66 2.61 9.91
CA GLY A 51 4.47 2.93 8.50
C GLY A 51 4.03 1.73 7.65
N GLU A 52 4.59 0.55 7.90
CA GLU A 52 4.19 -0.68 7.20
C GLU A 52 2.73 -1.07 7.53
N LEU A 53 2.29 -0.89 8.77
CA LEU A 53 0.89 -1.10 9.16
C LEU A 53 -0.07 -0.15 8.44
N VAL A 54 0.31 1.13 8.25
CA VAL A 54 -0.49 2.09 7.46
C VAL A 54 -0.73 1.54 6.06
N GLN A 55 0.29 0.98 5.42
CA GLN A 55 0.16 0.45 4.06
C GLN A 55 -0.66 -0.85 4.04
N ARG A 56 -0.41 -1.78 4.95
CA ARG A 56 -1.11 -3.08 5.01
C ARG A 56 -2.61 -2.94 5.27
N PHE A 57 -2.99 -2.09 6.18
CA PHE A 57 -4.41 -1.83 6.46
C PHE A 57 -5.00 -0.82 5.48
N GLY A 58 -4.22 0.13 5.02
CA GLY A 58 -4.66 1.15 4.09
C GLY A 58 -5.04 0.60 2.71
N LEU A 59 -4.32 -0.41 2.18
CA LEU A 59 -4.63 -0.99 0.86
C LEU A 59 -6.00 -1.68 0.79
N PRO A 60 -6.38 -2.59 1.71
CA PRO A 60 -7.73 -3.16 1.73
C PRO A 60 -8.82 -2.10 1.91
N PHE A 61 -8.58 -1.12 2.78
CA PHE A 61 -9.51 -0.02 2.99
C PHE A 61 -9.63 0.86 1.74
N ALA A 62 -8.52 1.09 1.04
CA ALA A 62 -8.51 1.77 -0.25
C ALA A 62 -9.37 1.05 -1.30
N ALA A 63 -9.29 -0.29 -1.35
CA ALA A 63 -10.09 -1.09 -2.28
C ALA A 63 -11.60 -0.90 -2.04
N VAL A 64 -12.03 -0.89 -0.77
CA VAL A 64 -13.43 -0.63 -0.40
C VAL A 64 -13.84 0.80 -0.80
N MET A 65 -13.01 1.80 -0.51
CA MET A 65 -13.27 3.19 -0.87
C MET A 65 -13.39 3.38 -2.39
N LEU A 66 -12.51 2.74 -3.15
CA LEU A 66 -12.53 2.80 -4.61
C LEU A 66 -13.76 2.09 -5.19
N MET A 67 -14.20 0.97 -4.56
CA MET A 67 -15.45 0.31 -4.94
C MET A 67 -16.65 1.23 -4.75
N VAL A 68 -16.75 1.93 -3.63
CA VAL A 68 -17.81 2.92 -3.38
C VAL A 68 -17.71 4.09 -4.36
N PHE A 69 -16.49 4.53 -4.69
CA PHE A 69 -16.27 5.60 -5.67
C PHE A 69 -16.66 5.19 -7.10
N ALA A 70 -16.58 3.90 -7.43
CA ALA A 70 -16.96 3.38 -8.74
C ALA A 70 -18.48 3.49 -9.01
N LEU A 71 -19.33 3.47 -7.97
CA LEU A 71 -20.79 3.56 -8.12
C LEU A 71 -21.23 4.82 -8.87
N PRO A 72 -20.88 6.05 -8.46
CA PRO A 72 -21.26 7.25 -9.19
C PRO A 72 -20.62 7.35 -10.59
N LEU A 73 -19.47 6.69 -10.82
CA LEU A 73 -18.87 6.64 -12.15
C LEU A 73 -19.62 5.67 -13.07
N ALA A 74 -20.12 4.55 -12.55
CA ALA A 74 -20.86 3.56 -13.34
C ALA A 74 -22.21 4.07 -13.85
N GLU A 75 -22.85 5.00 -13.11
CA GLU A 75 -24.10 5.63 -13.51
C GLU A 75 -23.93 6.78 -14.54
N ALA A 76 -22.69 7.13 -14.90
CA ALA A 76 -22.44 8.10 -15.94
C ALA A 76 -22.99 7.57 -17.27
N GLU A 77 -23.65 8.47 -18.03
CA GLU A 77 -24.43 8.15 -19.23
C GLU A 77 -23.75 7.16 -20.20
N PRO A 78 -24.52 6.24 -20.84
CA PRO A 78 -23.98 5.22 -21.76
C PRO A 78 -23.29 5.80 -22.99
N ARG A 79 -23.40 7.11 -23.26
CA ARG A 79 -22.73 7.83 -24.34
C ARG A 79 -21.32 8.29 -24.02
N THR A 80 -20.92 8.29 -22.75
CA THR A 80 -19.53 8.62 -22.37
C THR A 80 -18.63 7.50 -22.82
N VAL A 81 -17.62 7.80 -23.59
CA VAL A 81 -16.64 6.85 -24.10
C VAL A 81 -16.12 6.00 -22.93
N ARG A 82 -16.41 4.70 -22.93
CA ARG A 82 -15.99 3.75 -21.85
C ARG A 82 -14.52 3.88 -21.48
N GLY A 83 -13.67 4.27 -22.43
CA GLY A 83 -12.25 4.52 -22.20
C GLY A 83 -11.96 5.70 -21.25
N VAL A 84 -12.74 6.76 -21.30
CA VAL A 84 -12.55 7.94 -20.42
C VAL A 84 -12.88 7.57 -18.97
N THR A 85 -13.98 6.83 -18.75
CA THR A 85 -14.35 6.37 -17.40
C THR A 85 -13.29 5.46 -16.80
N LEU A 86 -12.76 4.52 -17.60
CA LEU A 86 -11.67 3.65 -17.18
C LEU A 86 -10.40 4.43 -16.85
N PHE A 87 -10.05 5.42 -17.69
CA PHE A 87 -8.88 6.26 -17.48
C PHE A 87 -9.00 7.08 -16.18
N VAL A 88 -10.16 7.69 -15.93
CA VAL A 88 -10.44 8.44 -14.69
C VAL A 88 -10.35 7.51 -13.47
N ALA A 89 -10.93 6.31 -13.53
CA ALA A 89 -10.86 5.34 -12.44
C ALA A 89 -9.41 4.94 -12.13
N LEU A 90 -8.59 4.73 -13.18
CA LEU A 90 -7.17 4.41 -13.03
C LEU A 90 -6.40 5.58 -12.42
N LEU A 91 -6.68 6.82 -12.85
CA LEU A 91 -6.06 8.02 -12.31
C LEU A 91 -6.37 8.18 -10.82
N VAL A 92 -7.62 7.99 -10.43
CA VAL A 92 -8.08 8.03 -9.02
C VAL A 92 -7.37 6.96 -8.20
N PHE A 93 -7.27 5.74 -8.73
CA PHE A 93 -6.53 4.65 -8.08
C PHE A 93 -5.06 5.02 -7.85
N PHE A 94 -4.36 5.49 -8.88
CA PHE A 94 -2.96 5.91 -8.75
C PHE A 94 -2.78 7.05 -7.76
N ALA A 95 -3.65 8.07 -7.80
CA ALA A 95 -3.61 9.17 -6.86
C ALA A 95 -3.77 8.67 -5.41
N TYR A 96 -4.71 7.74 -5.18
CA TYR A 96 -4.94 7.17 -3.86
C TYR A 96 -3.73 6.38 -3.35
N VAL A 97 -3.17 5.47 -4.16
CA VAL A 97 -2.00 4.67 -3.78
C VAL A 97 -0.78 5.54 -3.52
N ASN A 98 -0.57 6.60 -4.32
CA ASN A 98 0.50 7.56 -4.09
C ASN A 98 0.31 8.33 -2.77
N LEU A 99 -0.92 8.75 -2.47
CA LEU A 99 -1.22 9.43 -1.21
C LEU A 99 -0.99 8.53 0.00
N LEU A 100 -1.36 7.24 -0.10
CA LEU A 100 -1.12 6.24 0.95
C LEU A 100 0.39 6.03 1.16
N SER A 101 1.16 5.93 0.07
CA SER A 101 2.61 5.79 0.12
C SER A 101 3.29 7.03 0.74
N LEU A 102 2.77 8.22 0.44
CA LEU A 102 3.22 9.46 1.03
C LEU A 102 2.93 9.49 2.53
N ALA A 103 1.73 9.12 2.95
CA ALA A 103 1.34 9.01 4.36
C ALA A 103 2.26 8.03 5.12
N GLN A 104 2.54 6.86 4.56
CA GLN A 104 3.51 5.90 5.08
C GLN A 104 4.89 6.57 5.29
N ALA A 105 5.39 7.27 4.27
CA ALA A 105 6.70 7.93 4.35
C ALA A 105 6.75 9.00 5.45
N TYR A 106 5.67 9.75 5.68
CA TYR A 106 5.58 10.73 6.76
C TYR A 106 5.58 10.08 8.14
N VAL A 107 4.87 8.94 8.32
CA VAL A 107 4.88 8.17 9.57
C VAL A 107 6.26 7.60 9.84
N VAL A 108 6.92 6.98 8.86
CA VAL A 108 8.29 6.44 8.99
C VAL A 108 9.28 7.53 9.40
N ARG A 109 9.16 8.72 8.82
CA ARG A 109 10.01 9.88 9.17
C ARG A 109 9.65 10.53 10.52
N GLY A 110 8.60 10.05 11.17
CA GLY A 110 8.13 10.59 12.46
C GLY A 110 7.54 11.99 12.37
N ARG A 111 7.16 12.44 11.19
CA ARG A 111 6.50 13.74 10.99
C ARG A 111 5.02 13.73 11.34
N THR A 112 4.40 12.54 11.33
CA THR A 112 2.99 12.31 11.64
C THR A 112 2.83 11.08 12.51
N SER A 113 1.78 11.05 13.34
CA SER A 113 1.39 9.87 14.09
C SER A 113 0.78 8.80 13.18
N PHE A 114 0.79 7.55 13.63
CA PHE A 114 0.12 6.45 12.91
C PHE A 114 -1.34 6.76 12.59
N ALA A 115 -2.09 7.28 13.56
CA ALA A 115 -3.51 7.60 13.39
C ALA A 115 -3.74 8.63 12.28
N VAL A 116 -2.98 9.72 12.26
CA VAL A 116 -3.08 10.74 11.21
C VAL A 116 -2.65 10.16 9.85
N GLY A 117 -1.55 9.43 9.80
CA GLY A 117 -1.07 8.80 8.56
C GLY A 117 -2.06 7.80 7.98
N PHE A 118 -2.80 7.09 8.82
CA PHE A 118 -3.84 6.16 8.39
C PHE A 118 -5.10 6.90 7.93
N TRP A 119 -5.67 7.76 8.77
CA TRP A 119 -6.98 8.38 8.50
C TRP A 119 -6.95 9.49 7.45
N ALA A 120 -5.86 10.26 7.34
CA ALA A 120 -5.81 11.41 6.44
C ALA A 120 -6.08 11.06 4.96
N PRO A 121 -5.47 10.03 4.35
CA PRO A 121 -5.78 9.62 2.98
C PRO A 121 -7.25 9.23 2.81
N HIS A 122 -7.79 8.47 3.75
CA HIS A 122 -9.16 7.97 3.67
C HIS A 122 -10.19 9.08 3.80
N LEU A 123 -10.01 10.00 4.75
CA LEU A 123 -10.89 11.16 4.94
C LEU A 123 -10.85 12.10 3.75
N LEU A 124 -9.67 12.32 3.16
CA LEU A 124 -9.53 13.15 1.96
C LEU A 124 -10.32 12.56 0.79
N PHE A 125 -10.17 11.25 0.53
CA PHE A 125 -10.91 10.59 -0.54
C PHE A 125 -12.41 10.50 -0.25
N PHE A 126 -12.79 10.30 1.00
CA PHE A 126 -14.21 10.34 1.40
C PHE A 126 -14.81 11.73 1.18
N ALA A 127 -14.12 12.80 1.55
CA ALA A 127 -14.55 14.17 1.30
C ALA A 127 -14.69 14.45 -0.21
N LEU A 128 -13.74 13.98 -1.01
CA LEU A 128 -13.80 14.08 -2.48
C LEU A 128 -15.02 13.33 -3.04
N LEU A 129 -15.30 12.12 -2.55
CA LEU A 129 -16.48 11.35 -2.92
C LEU A 129 -17.77 12.11 -2.64
N VAL A 130 -17.92 12.64 -1.42
CA VAL A 130 -19.07 13.43 -1.01
C VAL A 130 -19.22 14.68 -1.88
N LEU A 131 -18.13 15.36 -2.17
CA LEU A 131 -18.13 16.55 -3.03
C LEU A 131 -18.62 16.23 -4.44
N VAL A 132 -18.11 15.15 -5.05
CA VAL A 132 -18.52 14.69 -6.39
C VAL A 132 -20.02 14.33 -6.38
N TYR A 133 -20.48 13.62 -5.36
CA TYR A 133 -21.88 13.25 -5.22
C TYR A 133 -22.81 14.47 -5.07
N LEU A 134 -22.44 15.42 -4.21
CA LEU A 134 -23.22 16.66 -4.01
C LEU A 134 -23.23 17.54 -5.29
N TRP A 135 -22.11 17.63 -5.98
CA TRP A 135 -22.03 18.37 -7.23
C TRP A 135 -22.93 17.76 -8.32
N ARG A 136 -22.97 16.44 -8.40
CA ARG A 136 -23.84 15.72 -9.33
C ARG A 136 -25.32 15.95 -8.99
N MET A 137 -25.72 15.86 -7.74
CA MET A 137 -27.11 16.13 -7.32
C MET A 137 -27.56 17.56 -7.64
N ARG A 138 -26.66 18.53 -7.58
CA ARG A 138 -26.98 19.93 -7.94
C ARG A 138 -27.21 20.11 -9.44
N ARG A 139 -26.59 19.28 -10.30
CA ARG A 139 -26.79 19.36 -11.75
C ARG A 139 -28.06 18.68 -12.26
N THR A 140 -28.65 17.79 -11.48
CA THR A 140 -29.89 17.08 -11.82
C THR A 140 -31.16 17.80 -11.32
N ARG A 141 -31.00 18.90 -10.60
CA ARG A 141 -32.10 19.85 -10.26
C ARG A 141 -32.07 21.04 -11.22
#